data_e176bc6e82bd74a61deedad711b06181
#
_entry.id   e176bc6e82bd74a61deedad711b06181
#
_cell.length_a   1.000
_cell.length_b   1.000
_cell.length_c   1.000
_cell.angle_alpha   90.00
_cell.angle_beta   90.00
_cell.angle_gamma   90.00
#
_symmetry.space_group_name_H-M   'P 1'
#
loop_
_entity.id
_entity.type
_entity.pdbx_description
1 polymer ?
#
loop_
_entity_poly.entity_id
_entity_poly.type
_entity_poly.pdbx_seq_one_letter_code
_entity_poly.pdbx_strand_id
1 'polypeptide(L)'
;GTGLLVMIRDREKVLGRPVTEADLETINWRNLHEAGKRTAEDLYRARATMDRIGIILDELLTRYDAILSPTTAVPPPKLGELSLDQPYEKYMPAAMNASAFTSVFNLSGHPAMSVPLHWNQAGLPIGTQFAGRFGDELTLLRLAAQLEAASPWAARRPKL
;
A
#
# COMPACT_ATOMS: atom_id res chain seq x y z
N GLY A 1 -4.00 -8.36 -8.76
CA GLY A 1 -4.03 -9.56 -9.57
C GLY A 1 -4.72 -9.37 -10.91
N THR A 2 -6.05 -9.30 -10.94
CA THR A 2 -6.83 -9.22 -12.19
C THR A 2 -6.51 -7.97 -13.02
N GLY A 3 -6.25 -6.82 -12.40
CA GLY A 3 -5.84 -5.62 -13.11
C GLY A 3 -4.52 -5.80 -13.87
N LEU A 4 -3.52 -6.45 -13.27
CA LEU A 4 -2.26 -6.77 -13.93
C LEU A 4 -2.49 -7.65 -15.18
N LEU A 5 -3.36 -8.67 -15.05
CA LEU A 5 -3.68 -9.54 -16.17
C LEU A 5 -4.27 -8.76 -17.37
N VAL A 6 -5.19 -7.84 -17.11
CA VAL A 6 -5.77 -6.99 -18.16
C VAL A 6 -4.72 -6.09 -18.81
N MET A 7 -3.90 -5.41 -17.99
CA MET A 7 -2.82 -4.55 -18.49
C MET A 7 -1.82 -5.30 -19.36
N ILE A 8 -1.44 -6.51 -18.98
CA ILE A 8 -0.51 -7.35 -19.77
C ILE A 8 -1.16 -7.77 -21.08
N ARG A 9 -2.42 -8.22 -21.08
CA ARG A 9 -3.13 -8.57 -22.32
C ARG A 9 -3.27 -7.41 -23.29
N ASP A 10 -3.49 -6.19 -22.78
CA ASP A 10 -3.52 -5.01 -23.64
C ASP A 10 -2.11 -4.68 -24.17
N ARG A 11 -1.08 -4.88 -23.37
CA ARG A 11 0.31 -4.72 -23.83
C ARG A 11 0.70 -5.73 -24.90
N GLU A 12 0.27 -6.99 -24.79
CA GLU A 12 0.48 -8.04 -25.81
C GLU A 12 -0.10 -7.64 -27.18
N LYS A 13 -1.26 -7.00 -27.20
CA LYS A 13 -1.86 -6.47 -28.45
C LYS A 13 -0.93 -5.44 -29.12
N VAL A 14 -0.33 -4.55 -28.34
CA VAL A 14 0.60 -3.53 -28.84
C VAL A 14 1.92 -4.16 -29.30
N LEU A 15 2.40 -5.17 -28.59
CA LEU A 15 3.65 -5.87 -28.93
C LEU A 15 3.49 -6.81 -30.12
N GLY A 16 2.26 -7.23 -30.47
CA GLY A 16 2.00 -8.22 -31.51
C GLY A 16 2.48 -9.64 -31.15
N ARG A 17 2.78 -9.89 -29.87
CA ARG A 17 3.23 -11.19 -29.35
C ARG A 17 2.82 -11.37 -27.89
N PRO A 18 2.74 -12.63 -27.40
CA PRO A 18 2.58 -12.92 -25.98
C PRO A 18 3.76 -12.38 -25.15
N VAL A 19 3.47 -11.99 -23.92
CA VAL A 19 4.48 -11.73 -22.89
C VAL A 19 5.02 -13.04 -22.37
N THR A 20 6.32 -13.12 -22.17
CA THR A 20 7.06 -14.28 -21.67
C THR A 20 7.66 -14.00 -20.29
N GLU A 21 8.17 -15.04 -19.62
CA GLU A 21 8.87 -14.89 -18.34
C GLU A 21 10.05 -13.90 -18.40
N ALA A 22 10.73 -13.82 -19.56
CA ALA A 22 11.84 -12.89 -19.75
C ALA A 22 11.42 -11.41 -19.84
N ASP A 23 10.13 -11.13 -20.00
CA ASP A 23 9.60 -9.78 -20.11
C ASP A 23 9.14 -9.18 -18.75
N LEU A 24 9.10 -10.00 -17.68
CA LEU A 24 8.58 -9.62 -16.36
C LEU A 24 9.51 -10.13 -15.25
N GLU A 25 9.50 -9.41 -14.14
CA GLU A 25 10.16 -9.87 -12.93
C GLU A 25 9.47 -11.14 -12.38
N THR A 26 10.20 -11.96 -11.68
CA THR A 26 9.76 -13.26 -11.13
C THR A 26 8.42 -13.18 -10.39
N ILE A 27 8.25 -12.18 -9.53
CA ILE A 27 7.02 -12.00 -8.75
C ILE A 27 5.84 -11.59 -9.66
N ASN A 28 6.07 -10.70 -10.62
CA ASN A 28 5.04 -10.27 -11.55
C ASN A 28 4.62 -11.39 -12.49
N TRP A 29 5.56 -12.19 -12.99
CA TRP A 29 5.28 -13.37 -13.80
C TRP A 29 4.41 -14.39 -13.05
N ARG A 30 4.78 -14.72 -11.82
CA ARG A 30 3.97 -15.57 -10.94
C ARG A 30 2.57 -15.00 -10.72
N ASN A 31 2.46 -13.71 -10.37
CA ASN A 31 1.18 -13.04 -10.10
C ASN A 31 0.27 -13.01 -11.33
N LEU A 32 0.83 -12.89 -12.53
CA LEU A 32 0.10 -12.97 -13.79
C LEU A 32 -0.57 -14.34 -13.96
N HIS A 33 0.18 -15.42 -13.71
CA HIS A 33 -0.34 -16.79 -13.79
C HIS A 33 -1.42 -17.08 -12.74
N GLU A 34 -1.20 -16.64 -11.50
CA GLU A 34 -2.19 -16.78 -10.43
C GLU A 34 -3.46 -15.96 -10.72
N ALA A 35 -3.33 -14.77 -11.30
CA ALA A 35 -4.47 -13.95 -11.69
C ALA A 35 -5.32 -14.61 -12.78
N GLY A 36 -4.70 -15.34 -13.71
CA GLY A 36 -5.39 -16.07 -14.77
C GLY A 36 -6.28 -17.22 -14.28
N LYS A 37 -6.04 -17.71 -13.06
CA LYS A 37 -6.85 -18.79 -12.42
C LYS A 37 -8.08 -18.25 -11.69
N ARG A 38 -8.20 -16.94 -11.50
CA ARG A 38 -9.31 -16.33 -10.76
C ARG A 38 -10.57 -16.28 -11.59
N THR A 39 -11.70 -16.59 -10.94
CA THR A 39 -13.03 -16.54 -11.53
C THR A 39 -13.68 -15.18 -11.32
N ALA A 40 -14.80 -14.95 -12.02
CA ALA A 40 -15.66 -13.79 -11.77
C ALA A 40 -16.23 -13.81 -10.34
N GLU A 41 -16.52 -15.00 -9.80
CA GLU A 41 -16.99 -15.17 -8.42
C GLU A 41 -15.91 -14.74 -7.41
N ASP A 42 -14.64 -15.13 -7.62
CA ASP A 42 -13.53 -14.69 -6.76
C ASP A 42 -13.42 -13.15 -6.74
N LEU A 43 -13.56 -12.51 -7.91
CA LEU A 43 -13.53 -11.06 -8.01
C LEU A 43 -14.70 -10.41 -7.28
N TYR A 44 -15.91 -10.95 -7.44
CA TYR A 44 -17.11 -10.46 -6.75
C TYR A 44 -16.97 -10.59 -5.23
N ARG A 45 -16.53 -11.73 -4.73
CA ARG A 45 -16.31 -11.98 -3.30
C ARG A 45 -15.22 -11.05 -2.72
N ALA A 46 -14.14 -10.82 -3.49
CA ALA A 46 -13.09 -9.87 -3.08
C ALA A 46 -13.66 -8.46 -2.95
N ARG A 47 -14.45 -7.99 -3.93
CA ARG A 47 -15.10 -6.66 -3.85
C ARG A 47 -16.05 -6.56 -2.67
N ALA A 48 -16.93 -7.53 -2.47
CA ALA A 48 -17.84 -7.56 -1.32
C ALA A 48 -17.10 -7.54 0.03
N THR A 49 -15.89 -8.10 0.08
CA THR A 49 -15.02 -8.02 1.27
C THR A 49 -14.45 -6.62 1.45
N MET A 50 -14.01 -5.95 0.37
CA MET A 50 -13.54 -4.56 0.42
C MET A 50 -14.65 -3.61 0.91
N ASP A 51 -15.86 -3.75 0.36
CA ASP A 51 -17.01 -2.95 0.77
C ASP A 51 -17.33 -3.13 2.27
N ARG A 52 -17.27 -4.38 2.76
CA ARG A 52 -17.47 -4.67 4.19
C ARG A 52 -16.41 -4.03 5.08
N ILE A 53 -15.15 -4.05 4.65
CA ILE A 53 -14.05 -3.36 5.36
C ILE A 53 -14.35 -1.87 5.42
N GLY A 54 -14.81 -1.27 4.31
CA GLY A 54 -15.21 0.13 4.26
C GLY A 54 -16.29 0.46 5.29
N ILE A 55 -17.37 -0.33 5.34
CA ILE A 55 -18.47 -0.14 6.32
C ILE A 55 -17.95 -0.20 7.76
N ILE A 56 -17.08 -1.15 8.09
CA ILE A 56 -16.52 -1.28 9.45
C ILE A 56 -15.70 -0.03 9.81
N LEU A 57 -14.92 0.49 8.86
CA LEU A 57 -14.13 1.71 9.09
C LEU A 57 -15.03 2.95 9.21
N ASP A 58 -16.07 3.06 8.38
CA ASP A 58 -17.08 4.14 8.49
C ASP A 58 -17.72 4.13 9.87
N GLU A 59 -18.16 2.98 10.38
CA GLU A 59 -18.74 2.84 11.71
C GLU A 59 -17.74 3.26 12.82
N LEU A 60 -16.50 2.84 12.73
CA LEU A 60 -15.44 3.23 13.67
C LEU A 60 -15.23 4.75 13.67
N LEU A 61 -15.15 5.34 12.48
CA LEU A 61 -14.90 6.77 12.29
C LEU A 61 -16.12 7.66 12.60
N THR A 62 -17.27 7.09 12.95
CA THR A 62 -18.36 7.89 13.59
C THR A 62 -17.99 8.36 14.99
N ARG A 63 -17.08 7.66 15.67
CA ARG A 63 -16.66 7.91 17.05
C ARG A 63 -15.31 8.61 17.18
N TYR A 64 -14.51 8.57 16.12
CA TYR A 64 -13.15 9.10 16.10
C TYR A 64 -12.95 9.97 14.85
N ASP A 65 -12.10 10.98 14.94
CA ASP A 65 -11.78 11.85 13.80
C ASP A 65 -10.73 11.26 12.89
N ALA A 66 -9.85 10.42 13.43
CA ALA A 66 -8.82 9.71 12.68
C ALA A 66 -8.38 8.42 13.36
N ILE A 67 -7.89 7.48 12.57
CA ILE A 67 -7.21 6.26 13.02
C ILE A 67 -5.71 6.51 12.92
N LEU A 68 -4.99 6.23 14.01
CA LEU A 68 -3.53 6.34 14.10
C LEU A 68 -2.90 4.95 14.03
N SER A 69 -1.88 4.79 13.19
CA SER A 69 -1.05 3.59 13.12
C SER A 69 0.37 3.91 12.66
N PRO A 70 1.34 2.99 12.78
CA PRO A 70 2.55 3.07 11.98
C PRO A 70 2.20 3.00 10.48
N THR A 71 3.03 3.59 9.61
CA THR A 71 2.85 3.42 8.16
C THR A 71 3.31 2.04 7.71
N THR A 72 4.44 1.56 8.23
CA THR A 72 5.02 0.25 7.96
C THR A 72 5.30 -0.49 9.26
N ALA A 73 5.30 -1.83 9.25
CA ALA A 73 5.57 -2.63 10.45
C ALA A 73 7.06 -2.65 10.82
N VAL A 74 7.92 -2.23 9.91
CA VAL A 74 9.39 -2.24 10.06
C VAL A 74 9.96 -0.92 9.56
N PRO A 75 11.18 -0.52 9.98
CA PRO A 75 11.92 0.59 9.37
C PRO A 75 12.07 0.40 7.86
N PRO A 76 12.43 1.47 7.09
CA PRO A 76 12.64 1.34 5.66
C PRO A 76 13.54 0.15 5.31
N PRO A 77 13.11 -0.76 4.42
CA PRO A 77 13.90 -1.93 4.05
C PRO A 77 15.14 -1.50 3.26
N LYS A 78 16.20 -2.31 3.29
CA LYS A 78 17.38 -2.08 2.47
C LYS A 78 17.04 -2.27 0.99
N LEU A 79 17.78 -1.57 0.12
CA LEU A 79 17.66 -1.77 -1.33
C LEU A 79 17.87 -3.25 -1.68
N GLY A 80 16.98 -3.78 -2.51
CA GLY A 80 16.97 -5.19 -2.91
C GLY A 80 16.11 -6.13 -2.05
N GLU A 81 15.77 -5.78 -0.81
CA GLU A 81 14.90 -6.63 0.03
C GLU A 81 13.48 -6.78 -0.53
N LEU A 82 13.00 -5.78 -1.25
CA LEU A 82 11.71 -5.79 -1.96
C LEU A 82 11.88 -5.95 -3.48
N SER A 83 13.01 -6.49 -3.95
CA SER A 83 13.18 -6.82 -5.36
C SER A 83 12.09 -7.79 -5.81
N LEU A 84 11.53 -7.55 -6.99
CA LEU A 84 10.56 -8.46 -7.61
C LEU A 84 11.24 -9.66 -8.30
N ASP A 85 12.59 -9.63 -8.46
CA ASP A 85 13.41 -10.71 -8.99
C ASP A 85 13.99 -11.57 -7.89
N GLN A 86 13.11 -12.16 -7.08
CA GLN A 86 13.49 -13.09 -6.02
C GLN A 86 12.37 -14.12 -5.78
N PRO A 87 12.66 -15.23 -5.08
CA PRO A 87 11.64 -16.23 -4.72
C PRO A 87 10.48 -15.61 -3.92
N TYR A 88 9.27 -16.06 -4.21
CA TYR A 88 8.04 -15.57 -3.58
C TYR A 88 8.07 -15.68 -2.05
N GLU A 89 8.60 -16.77 -1.54
CA GLU A 89 8.70 -17.09 -0.11
C GLU A 89 9.61 -16.12 0.64
N LYS A 90 10.58 -15.55 -0.06
CA LYS A 90 11.46 -14.50 0.47
C LYS A 90 10.84 -13.12 0.35
N TYR A 91 10.17 -12.84 -0.77
CA TYR A 91 9.53 -11.55 -1.05
C TYR A 91 8.33 -11.27 -0.13
N MET A 92 7.43 -12.23 0.02
CA MET A 92 6.14 -12.01 0.67
C MET A 92 6.22 -11.53 2.12
N PRO A 93 7.04 -12.10 3.01
CA PRO A 93 7.16 -11.60 4.39
C PRO A 93 7.62 -10.14 4.45
N ALA A 94 8.58 -9.75 3.61
CA ALA A 94 9.07 -8.37 3.54
C ALA A 94 8.01 -7.41 2.98
N ALA A 95 7.31 -7.81 1.93
CA ALA A 95 6.23 -7.03 1.33
C ALA A 95 5.03 -6.86 2.27
N MET A 96 4.67 -7.91 3.01
CA MET A 96 3.62 -7.83 4.03
C MET A 96 4.00 -6.87 5.16
N ASN A 97 5.23 -6.90 5.66
CA ASN A 97 5.70 -5.96 6.67
C ASN A 97 5.70 -4.52 6.16
N ALA A 98 6.09 -4.31 4.90
CA ALA A 98 6.10 -2.98 4.30
C ALA A 98 4.70 -2.40 4.07
N SER A 99 3.66 -3.24 3.93
CA SER A 99 2.28 -2.82 3.64
C SER A 99 1.25 -3.17 4.73
N ALA A 100 1.70 -3.62 5.90
CA ALA A 100 0.85 -4.19 6.95
C ALA A 100 -0.30 -3.27 7.39
N PHE A 101 -0.05 -1.98 7.48
CA PHE A 101 -1.02 -0.98 7.96
C PHE A 101 -1.67 -0.16 6.84
N THR A 102 -1.10 -0.16 5.63
CA THR A 102 -1.59 0.66 4.51
C THR A 102 -2.63 -0.06 3.66
N SER A 103 -2.55 -1.39 3.59
CA SER A 103 -3.38 -2.21 2.71
C SER A 103 -4.87 -2.05 2.98
N VAL A 104 -5.28 -1.92 4.23
CA VAL A 104 -6.69 -1.79 4.63
C VAL A 104 -7.33 -0.53 4.04
N PHE A 105 -6.62 0.59 4.05
CA PHE A 105 -7.13 1.86 3.51
C PHE A 105 -7.12 1.87 1.99
N ASN A 106 -6.11 1.24 1.35
CA ASN A 106 -6.11 1.03 -0.10
C ASN A 106 -7.27 0.15 -0.58
N LEU A 107 -7.72 -0.80 0.24
CA LEU A 107 -8.85 -1.67 -0.10
C LEU A 107 -10.19 -1.01 0.14
N SER A 108 -10.33 -0.21 1.20
CA SER A 108 -11.57 0.44 1.59
C SER A 108 -11.80 1.80 0.90
N GLY A 109 -10.74 2.40 0.33
CA GLY A 109 -10.82 3.72 -0.29
C GLY A 109 -10.82 4.89 0.70
N HIS A 110 -10.59 4.65 1.99
CA HIS A 110 -10.49 5.72 2.98
C HIS A 110 -9.22 6.55 2.76
N PRO A 111 -9.29 7.89 2.91
CA PRO A 111 -8.12 8.73 2.83
C PRO A 111 -7.16 8.42 3.96
N ALA A 112 -5.87 8.35 3.63
CA ALA A 112 -4.82 8.17 4.61
C ALA A 112 -3.60 9.01 4.23
N MET A 113 -2.87 9.48 5.24
CA MET A 113 -1.62 10.21 5.08
C MET A 113 -0.54 9.60 5.96
N SER A 114 0.72 9.75 5.57
CA SER A 114 1.88 9.39 6.38
C SER A 114 2.74 10.63 6.61
N VAL A 115 3.06 10.91 7.86
CA VAL A 115 3.91 12.05 8.27
C VAL A 115 5.11 11.56 9.07
N PRO A 116 6.32 12.13 8.88
CA PRO A 116 7.56 11.67 9.50
C PRO A 116 7.75 12.29 10.89
N LEU A 117 6.87 11.94 11.85
CA LEU A 117 6.91 12.51 13.20
C LEU A 117 8.04 11.95 14.06
N HIS A 118 8.58 10.81 13.72
CA HIS A 118 9.61 10.12 14.50
C HIS A 118 10.80 9.74 13.63
N TRP A 119 11.97 9.59 14.27
CA TRP A 119 13.23 9.15 13.64
C TRP A 119 13.86 8.08 14.52
N ASN A 120 14.29 6.99 13.93
CA ASN A 120 14.95 5.93 14.68
C ASN A 120 16.40 6.29 15.01
N GLN A 121 17.06 5.43 15.80
CA GLN A 121 18.47 5.64 16.20
C GLN A 121 19.45 5.65 15.01
N ALA A 122 19.09 5.02 13.88
CA ALA A 122 19.87 5.04 12.65
C ALA A 122 19.66 6.33 11.81
N GLY A 123 18.86 7.29 12.30
CA GLY A 123 18.57 8.54 11.58
C GLY A 123 17.61 8.38 10.41
N LEU A 124 16.83 7.30 10.36
CA LEU A 124 15.81 7.08 9.34
C LEU A 124 14.44 7.58 9.82
N PRO A 125 13.65 8.24 8.95
CA PRO A 125 12.31 8.67 9.30
C PRO A 125 11.37 7.47 9.48
N ILE A 126 10.52 7.53 10.49
CA ILE A 126 9.46 6.57 10.77
C ILE A 126 8.13 7.25 10.47
N GLY A 127 7.39 6.70 9.52
CA GLY A 127 6.09 7.23 9.13
C GLY A 127 5.03 6.95 10.19
N THR A 128 4.30 8.00 10.57
CA THR A 128 3.09 7.91 11.37
C THR A 128 1.90 8.07 10.43
N GLN A 129 1.05 7.06 10.36
CA GLN A 129 -0.11 7.06 9.47
C GLN A 129 -1.35 7.54 10.20
N PHE A 130 -2.10 8.41 9.55
CA PHE A 130 -3.44 8.83 9.95
C PHE A 130 -4.42 8.53 8.82
N ALA A 131 -5.53 7.87 9.14
CA ALA A 131 -6.62 7.63 8.19
C ALA A 131 -7.90 8.28 8.69
N GLY A 132 -8.66 8.89 7.78
CA GLY A 132 -9.87 9.66 8.06
C GLY A 132 -11.12 9.03 7.46
N ARG A 133 -12.27 9.71 7.65
CA ARG A 133 -13.54 9.34 7.06
C ARG A 133 -13.45 9.34 5.55
N PHE A 134 -14.24 8.50 4.91
CA PHE A 134 -14.31 8.45 3.46
C PHE A 134 -14.70 9.85 2.90
N GLY A 135 -13.86 10.36 1.97
CA GLY A 135 -14.04 11.66 1.35
C GLY A 135 -13.70 12.88 2.22
N ASP A 136 -13.13 12.69 3.43
CA ASP A 136 -12.76 13.79 4.35
C ASP A 136 -11.22 13.99 4.41
N GLU A 137 -10.60 14.16 3.25
CA GLU A 137 -9.17 14.49 3.12
C GLU A 137 -8.82 15.80 3.82
N LEU A 138 -9.77 16.74 3.89
CA LEU A 138 -9.56 18.06 4.48
C LEU A 138 -9.23 17.97 5.98
N THR A 139 -9.87 17.07 6.71
CA THR A 139 -9.56 16.83 8.12
C THR A 139 -8.12 16.33 8.29
N LEU A 140 -7.68 15.43 7.43
CA LEU A 140 -6.27 14.94 7.47
C LEU A 140 -5.28 16.04 7.10
N LEU A 141 -5.55 16.87 6.10
CA LEU A 141 -4.68 18.00 5.74
C LEU A 141 -4.58 19.05 6.86
N ARG A 142 -5.69 19.34 7.55
CA ARG A 142 -5.69 20.23 8.73
C ARG A 142 -4.87 19.63 9.88
N LEU A 143 -5.02 18.33 10.12
CA LEU A 143 -4.23 17.63 11.12
C LEU A 143 -2.73 17.65 10.75
N ALA A 144 -2.38 17.40 9.48
CA ALA A 144 -1.00 17.48 9.01
C ALA A 144 -0.40 18.86 9.26
N ALA A 145 -1.12 19.94 8.95
CA ALA A 145 -0.64 21.31 9.19
C ALA A 145 -0.41 21.59 10.69
N GLN A 146 -1.27 21.10 11.58
CA GLN A 146 -1.07 21.23 13.03
C GLN A 146 0.16 20.45 13.51
N LEU A 147 0.34 19.22 13.02
CA LEU A 147 1.48 18.37 13.37
C LEU A 147 2.80 18.98 12.86
N GLU A 148 2.80 19.51 11.64
CA GLU A 148 4.00 20.16 11.06
C GLU A 148 4.37 21.43 11.82
N ALA A 149 3.39 22.22 12.26
CA ALA A 149 3.62 23.39 13.09
C ALA A 149 4.18 23.01 14.49
N ALA A 150 3.67 21.93 15.08
CA ALA A 150 4.08 21.45 16.40
C ALA A 150 5.44 20.73 16.39
N SER A 151 5.76 20.01 15.30
CA SER A 151 7.00 19.25 15.13
C SER A 151 7.50 19.36 13.69
N PRO A 152 8.15 20.47 13.30
CA PRO A 152 8.59 20.70 11.93
C PRO A 152 9.57 19.64 11.45
N TRP A 153 9.30 19.05 10.28
CA TRP A 153 10.14 18.00 9.66
C TRP A 153 10.79 18.42 8.34
N ALA A 154 10.36 19.53 7.72
CA ALA A 154 10.81 19.94 6.39
C ALA A 154 12.33 20.09 6.25
N ALA A 155 13.02 20.53 7.33
CA ALA A 155 14.48 20.69 7.36
C ALA A 155 15.23 19.40 7.72
N ARG A 156 14.56 18.35 8.20
CA ARG A 156 15.21 17.08 8.57
C ARG A 156 15.40 16.23 7.33
N ARG A 157 16.64 15.78 7.12
CA ARG A 157 17.00 14.86 6.03
C ARG A 157 17.79 13.69 6.60
N PRO A 158 17.63 12.47 6.07
CA PRO A 158 18.53 11.37 6.38
C PRO A 158 19.96 11.74 6.02
N LYS A 159 20.90 11.33 6.83
CA LYS A 159 22.33 11.41 6.48
C LYS A 159 22.62 10.20 5.60
N LEU A 160 23.01 10.45 4.36
CA LEU A 160 23.44 9.43 3.41
C LEU A 160 24.93 9.12 3.61
#